data_02d24beefd5ed915c2bc390a1822e5aa
#
_entry.id   02d24beefd5ed915c2bc390a1822e5aa
#
_cell.length_a   1.000
_cell.length_b   1.000
_cell.length_c   1.000
_cell.angle_alpha   90.00
_cell.angle_beta   90.00
_cell.angle_gamma   90.00
#
_symmetry.space_group_name_H-M   'P 1'
#
loop_
_entity.id
_entity.type
_entity.pdbx_description
1 polymer ?
#
loop_
_entity_poly.entity_id
_entity_poly.type
_entity_poly.pdbx_seq_one_letter_code
_entity_poly.pdbx_strand_id
1 'polypeptide(L)'
;METLTPEQYSIIRALADGKNVFMTGCGGTGKSYVIGQLGSLLEPLTGKKLCIEVTALTGCAALLLGPKAKTLHSWAGIGLGREEPIDLVWKINRNGRAKKFWRNTDLLVIDEISMLTAELLEKLNEIGQRMRKCFSKPFGGIQLLLVGDFYQLPPIAKDKAVVFAFESRLWSTIVNETIELRTIHRQKDPVFQGILGEARSGTLSAESQAVLRSRMGLDWKSHKIRPTLLFPKNAEVDMINDANLKALKGLPHTYKVQHAYGSAKIADKTKILDPAFMKTVATMDRDAMYRPEVTLLVGAQVMLIANLDIEKGLVNGSRGVVTGFTEKTADKDEGDVPIVEFLNGLTVPVNPHRWEIEGHAGVYRCQIPLRLAWACTIHKAQGATLDCALIDIGENVFEYGQAYVALSRVKSLESLYVHDFSPLAFKTHTKVTEFYVG
;
A
#
# COMPACT_ATOMS: atom_id res chain seq x y z
N MET A 1 -26.73 -4.84 -2.41
CA MET A 1 -25.50 -5.62 -2.61
C MET A 1 -25.08 -5.37 -4.05
N GLU A 2 -23.94 -4.74 -4.28
CA GLU A 2 -23.37 -4.70 -5.62
C GLU A 2 -23.09 -6.14 -6.04
N THR A 3 -23.59 -6.52 -7.20
CA THR A 3 -23.40 -7.88 -7.73
C THR A 3 -21.95 -8.02 -8.19
N LEU A 4 -21.27 -9.08 -7.71
CA LEU A 4 -19.93 -9.43 -8.19
C LEU A 4 -19.95 -9.63 -9.72
N THR A 5 -18.86 -9.24 -10.38
CA THR A 5 -18.67 -9.61 -11.79
C THR A 5 -18.46 -11.12 -11.92
N PRO A 6 -18.67 -11.72 -13.11
CA PRO A 6 -18.43 -13.15 -13.31
C PRO A 6 -17.02 -13.60 -12.89
N GLU A 7 -16.00 -12.78 -13.20
CA GLU A 7 -14.62 -13.09 -12.84
C GLU A 7 -14.41 -13.03 -11.32
N GLN A 8 -14.99 -12.01 -10.64
CA GLN A 8 -14.94 -11.90 -9.19
C GLN A 8 -15.60 -13.09 -8.50
N TYR A 9 -16.75 -13.53 -9.03
CA TYR A 9 -17.44 -14.72 -8.53
C TYR A 9 -16.62 -16.00 -8.75
N SER A 10 -15.95 -16.14 -9.90
CA SER A 10 -15.07 -17.27 -10.20
C SER A 10 -13.92 -17.39 -9.19
N ILE A 11 -13.34 -16.26 -8.73
CA ILE A 11 -12.32 -16.27 -7.69
C ILE A 11 -12.86 -16.86 -6.38
N ILE A 12 -14.02 -16.36 -5.94
CA ILE A 12 -14.64 -16.83 -4.70
C ILE A 12 -14.93 -18.34 -4.78
N ARG A 13 -15.41 -18.81 -5.93
CA ARG A 13 -15.71 -20.23 -6.15
C ARG A 13 -14.44 -21.09 -6.14
N ALA A 14 -13.39 -20.67 -6.86
CA ALA A 14 -12.11 -21.37 -6.86
C ALA A 14 -11.51 -21.48 -5.44
N LEU A 15 -11.62 -20.40 -4.65
CA LEU A 15 -11.20 -20.43 -3.25
C LEU A 15 -12.06 -21.36 -2.39
N ALA A 16 -13.38 -21.40 -2.60
CA ALA A 16 -14.28 -22.31 -1.89
C ALA A 16 -13.97 -23.80 -2.23
N ASP A 17 -13.52 -24.06 -3.46
CA ASP A 17 -13.05 -25.38 -3.91
C ASP A 17 -11.65 -25.74 -3.37
N GLY A 18 -11.03 -24.89 -2.54
CA GLY A 18 -9.73 -25.13 -1.92
C GLY A 18 -8.53 -24.87 -2.83
N LYS A 19 -8.70 -24.20 -3.98
CA LYS A 19 -7.62 -23.87 -4.91
C LYS A 19 -6.83 -22.65 -4.43
N ASN A 20 -5.54 -22.63 -4.71
CA ASN A 20 -4.72 -21.42 -4.62
C ASN A 20 -4.94 -20.59 -5.90
N VAL A 21 -5.23 -19.32 -5.75
CA VAL A 21 -5.60 -18.44 -6.86
C VAL A 21 -4.62 -17.29 -7.00
N PHE A 22 -4.20 -17.00 -8.23
CA PHE A 22 -3.61 -15.73 -8.61
C PHE A 22 -4.69 -14.83 -9.24
N MET A 23 -5.10 -13.80 -8.51
CA MET A 23 -6.02 -12.76 -8.96
C MET A 23 -5.23 -11.60 -9.54
N THR A 24 -5.31 -11.41 -10.85
CA THR A 24 -4.65 -10.31 -11.54
C THR A 24 -5.64 -9.35 -12.21
N GLY A 25 -5.14 -8.29 -12.82
CA GLY A 25 -5.91 -7.30 -13.55
C GLY A 25 -5.35 -5.89 -13.34
N CYS A 26 -5.67 -4.98 -14.26
CA CYS A 26 -5.17 -3.61 -14.22
C CYS A 26 -5.63 -2.85 -12.96
N GLY A 27 -5.04 -1.66 -12.76
CA GLY A 27 -5.44 -0.76 -11.68
C GLY A 27 -6.92 -0.39 -11.77
N GLY A 28 -7.68 -0.53 -10.67
CA GLY A 28 -9.09 -0.13 -10.64
C GLY A 28 -10.11 -1.20 -11.01
N THR A 29 -9.70 -2.47 -11.17
CA THR A 29 -10.60 -3.61 -11.49
C THR A 29 -11.30 -4.23 -10.28
N GLY A 30 -11.14 -3.65 -9.08
CA GLY A 30 -11.87 -4.13 -7.90
C GLY A 30 -11.18 -5.26 -7.13
N LYS A 31 -9.86 -5.49 -7.29
CA LYS A 31 -9.11 -6.50 -6.52
C LYS A 31 -9.30 -6.35 -5.02
N SER A 32 -9.11 -5.15 -4.49
CA SER A 32 -9.28 -4.88 -3.05
C SER A 32 -10.74 -5.02 -2.58
N TYR A 33 -11.72 -4.81 -3.47
CA TYR A 33 -13.13 -5.06 -3.18
C TYR A 33 -13.37 -6.56 -2.94
N VAL A 34 -12.85 -7.43 -3.81
CA VAL A 34 -12.95 -8.89 -3.62
C VAL A 34 -12.32 -9.31 -2.30
N ILE A 35 -11.11 -8.79 -1.97
CA ILE A 35 -10.44 -9.09 -0.69
C ILE A 35 -11.34 -8.72 0.50
N GLY A 36 -12.00 -7.55 0.46
CA GLY A 36 -12.90 -7.11 1.53
C GLY A 36 -14.15 -8.00 1.72
N GLN A 37 -14.55 -8.74 0.69
CA GLN A 37 -15.74 -9.59 0.72
C GLN A 37 -15.45 -11.07 1.07
N LEU A 38 -14.19 -11.50 1.15
CA LEU A 38 -13.81 -12.91 1.30
C LEU A 38 -14.51 -13.59 2.48
N GLY A 39 -14.52 -12.96 3.67
CA GLY A 39 -15.10 -13.56 4.86
C GLY A 39 -16.60 -13.83 4.73
N SER A 40 -17.34 -12.85 4.23
CA SER A 40 -18.80 -12.94 4.07
C SER A 40 -19.23 -13.89 2.94
N LEU A 41 -18.39 -14.08 1.91
CA LEU A 41 -18.73 -14.90 0.75
C LEU A 41 -18.24 -16.33 0.86
N LEU A 42 -17.10 -16.58 1.51
CA LEU A 42 -16.56 -17.93 1.65
C LEU A 42 -17.27 -18.75 2.75
N GLU A 43 -17.67 -18.12 3.85
CA GLU A 43 -18.33 -18.82 4.96
C GLU A 43 -19.61 -19.56 4.53
N PRO A 44 -20.55 -18.97 3.76
CA PRO A 44 -21.72 -19.67 3.25
C PRO A 44 -21.40 -20.81 2.28
N LEU A 45 -20.35 -20.65 1.46
CA LEU A 45 -19.99 -21.64 0.45
C LEU A 45 -19.24 -22.85 1.02
N THR A 46 -18.39 -22.62 2.02
CA THR A 46 -17.57 -23.66 2.63
C THR A 46 -18.22 -24.30 3.87
N GLY A 47 -19.26 -23.69 4.42
CA GLY A 47 -19.87 -24.10 5.69
C GLY A 47 -18.94 -23.92 6.90
N LYS A 48 -17.83 -23.20 6.75
CA LYS A 48 -16.80 -23.02 7.78
C LYS A 48 -16.38 -21.57 7.87
N LYS A 49 -16.15 -21.13 9.10
CA LYS A 49 -15.51 -19.84 9.36
C LYS A 49 -13.99 -19.99 9.22
N LEU A 50 -13.43 -19.49 8.12
CA LEU A 50 -12.00 -19.55 7.84
C LEU A 50 -11.24 -18.47 8.61
N CYS A 51 -10.05 -18.81 9.08
CA CYS A 51 -9.08 -17.84 9.56
C CYS A 51 -8.37 -17.22 8.35
N ILE A 52 -8.86 -16.04 7.92
CA ILE A 52 -8.34 -15.31 6.76
C ILE A 52 -7.37 -14.24 7.27
N GLU A 53 -6.13 -14.31 6.82
CA GLU A 53 -5.13 -13.27 7.07
C GLU A 53 -4.86 -12.49 5.79
N VAL A 54 -5.03 -11.18 5.86
CA VAL A 54 -4.84 -10.27 4.72
C VAL A 54 -3.52 -9.55 4.88
N THR A 55 -2.65 -9.68 3.89
CA THR A 55 -1.33 -9.07 3.89
C THR A 55 -1.04 -8.34 2.59
N ALA A 56 -0.09 -7.40 2.64
CA ALA A 56 0.45 -6.74 1.46
C ALA A 56 1.97 -6.60 1.57
N LEU A 57 2.64 -6.35 0.43
CA LEU A 57 4.11 -6.20 0.40
C LEU A 57 4.57 -4.88 1.03
N THR A 58 3.72 -3.85 1.05
CA THR A 58 4.04 -2.54 1.62
C THR A 58 3.07 -2.14 2.73
N GLY A 59 3.54 -1.31 3.67
CA GLY A 59 2.68 -0.77 4.72
C GLY A 59 1.53 0.07 4.16
N CYS A 60 1.78 0.82 3.08
CA CYS A 60 0.76 1.62 2.40
C CYS A 60 -0.39 0.75 1.88
N ALA A 61 -0.06 -0.33 1.16
CA ALA A 61 -1.06 -1.24 0.62
C ALA A 61 -1.82 -1.97 1.75
N ALA A 62 -1.12 -2.41 2.79
CA ALA A 62 -1.76 -3.06 3.93
C ALA A 62 -2.82 -2.16 4.60
N LEU A 63 -2.52 -0.87 4.80
CA LEU A 63 -3.47 0.08 5.39
C LEU A 63 -4.72 0.29 4.52
N LEU A 64 -4.59 0.24 3.20
CA LEU A 64 -5.73 0.35 2.27
C LEU A 64 -6.66 -0.87 2.34
N LEU A 65 -6.16 -2.03 2.74
CA LEU A 65 -6.94 -3.27 2.88
C LEU A 65 -7.71 -3.35 4.20
N GLY A 66 -7.49 -2.41 5.12
CA GLY A 66 -8.24 -2.29 6.35
C GLY A 66 -7.42 -2.47 7.63
N PRO A 67 -8.02 -2.24 8.80
CA PRO A 67 -7.31 -2.13 10.08
C PRO A 67 -6.69 -3.45 10.57
N LYS A 68 -7.15 -4.59 10.05
CA LYS A 68 -6.60 -5.92 10.41
C LYS A 68 -5.49 -6.38 9.47
N ALA A 69 -5.34 -5.75 8.30
CA ALA A 69 -4.29 -6.08 7.36
C ALA A 69 -2.92 -5.62 7.89
N LYS A 70 -1.89 -6.33 7.50
CA LYS A 70 -0.50 -6.08 7.92
C LYS A 70 0.46 -6.34 6.76
N THR A 71 1.71 -5.94 6.90
CA THR A 71 2.69 -6.35 5.89
C THR A 71 2.95 -7.85 5.95
N LEU A 72 3.25 -8.45 4.79
CA LEU A 72 3.61 -9.87 4.71
C LEU A 72 4.77 -10.21 5.64
N HIS A 73 5.78 -9.35 5.72
CA HIS A 73 6.93 -9.49 6.60
C HIS A 73 6.53 -9.52 8.09
N SER A 74 5.61 -8.66 8.49
CA SER A 74 5.08 -8.59 9.85
C SER A 74 4.23 -9.81 10.19
N TRP A 75 3.33 -10.24 9.30
CA TRP A 75 2.54 -11.46 9.48
C TRP A 75 3.44 -12.68 9.63
N ALA A 76 4.42 -12.82 8.73
CA ALA A 76 5.35 -13.95 8.74
C ALA A 76 6.33 -13.93 9.92
N GLY A 77 6.58 -12.78 10.54
CA GLY A 77 7.54 -12.62 11.64
C GLY A 77 8.99 -12.78 11.21
N ILE A 78 9.30 -12.49 9.94
CA ILE A 78 10.62 -12.73 9.33
C ILE A 78 11.54 -11.50 9.35
N GLY A 79 11.05 -10.34 9.82
CA GLY A 79 11.79 -9.07 9.69
C GLY A 79 12.05 -8.73 8.23
N LEU A 80 13.32 -8.59 7.82
CA LEU A 80 13.67 -8.33 6.41
C LEU A 80 13.78 -9.61 5.55
N GLY A 81 13.62 -10.79 6.14
CA GLY A 81 13.67 -12.08 5.41
C GLY A 81 15.02 -12.44 4.78
N ARG A 82 16.12 -11.85 5.28
CA ARG A 82 17.47 -12.06 4.71
C ARG A 82 18.11 -13.37 5.14
N GLU A 83 17.72 -13.86 6.31
CA GLU A 83 18.25 -15.08 6.91
C GLU A 83 17.77 -16.33 6.14
N GLU A 84 18.43 -17.45 6.35
CA GLU A 84 18.01 -18.75 5.81
C GLU A 84 16.68 -19.23 6.41
N PRO A 85 15.88 -20.03 5.67
CA PRO A 85 14.56 -20.47 6.14
C PRO A 85 14.59 -21.14 7.52
N ILE A 86 15.63 -21.92 7.82
CA ILE A 86 15.75 -22.60 9.10
C ILE A 86 15.92 -21.63 10.27
N ASP A 87 16.71 -20.58 10.09
CA ASP A 87 16.94 -19.55 11.10
C ASP A 87 15.69 -18.72 11.33
N LEU A 88 14.96 -18.40 10.24
CA LEU A 88 13.68 -17.72 10.30
C LEU A 88 12.65 -18.56 11.06
N VAL A 89 12.56 -19.86 10.82
CA VAL A 89 11.69 -20.78 11.58
C VAL A 89 12.01 -20.76 13.06
N TRP A 90 13.31 -20.75 13.42
CA TRP A 90 13.71 -20.68 14.81
C TRP A 90 13.30 -19.34 15.45
N LYS A 91 13.48 -18.23 14.75
CA LYS A 91 13.04 -16.89 15.15
C LYS A 91 11.53 -16.81 15.32
N ILE A 92 10.74 -17.33 14.35
CA ILE A 92 9.29 -17.39 14.39
C ILE A 92 8.79 -18.22 15.59
N ASN A 93 9.44 -19.34 15.90
CA ASN A 93 9.05 -20.17 17.04
C ASN A 93 9.20 -19.46 18.40
N ARG A 94 10.06 -18.45 18.49
CA ARG A 94 10.21 -17.59 19.67
C ARG A 94 9.23 -16.43 19.69
N ASN A 95 8.62 -16.09 18.55
CA ASN A 95 7.58 -15.07 18.44
C ASN A 95 6.21 -15.77 18.51
N GLY A 96 5.57 -15.77 19.66
CA GLY A 96 4.28 -16.46 19.89
C GLY A 96 3.17 -15.99 18.92
N ARG A 97 3.16 -14.71 18.52
CA ARG A 97 2.19 -14.14 17.58
C ARG A 97 2.40 -14.66 16.15
N ALA A 98 3.62 -14.56 15.62
CA ALA A 98 3.95 -15.06 14.29
C ALA A 98 3.73 -16.58 14.21
N LYS A 99 4.17 -17.33 15.24
CA LYS A 99 3.92 -18.78 15.35
C LYS A 99 2.43 -19.13 15.25
N LYS A 100 1.57 -18.34 15.93
CA LYS A 100 0.10 -18.52 15.88
C LYS A 100 -0.43 -18.24 14.48
N PHE A 101 0.04 -17.20 13.79
CA PHE A 101 -0.36 -16.91 12.42
C PHE A 101 -0.04 -18.09 11.48
N TRP A 102 1.20 -18.56 11.44
CA TRP A 102 1.59 -19.70 10.59
C TRP A 102 0.78 -20.97 10.84
N ARG A 103 0.37 -21.23 12.09
CA ARG A 103 -0.35 -22.44 12.45
C ARG A 103 -1.85 -22.38 12.19
N ASN A 104 -2.45 -21.22 12.38
CA ASN A 104 -3.90 -21.08 12.42
C ASN A 104 -4.50 -20.46 11.15
N THR A 105 -3.69 -19.87 10.27
CA THR A 105 -4.19 -19.29 9.03
C THR A 105 -4.69 -20.39 8.08
N ASP A 106 -5.94 -20.28 7.66
CA ASP A 106 -6.52 -21.15 6.64
C ASP A 106 -6.30 -20.58 5.25
N LEU A 107 -6.55 -19.28 5.07
CA LEU A 107 -6.36 -18.55 3.82
C LEU A 107 -5.45 -17.33 4.05
N LEU A 108 -4.34 -17.30 3.34
CA LEU A 108 -3.43 -16.16 3.30
C LEU A 108 -3.60 -15.37 2.00
N VAL A 109 -3.97 -14.09 2.14
CA VAL A 109 -4.01 -13.14 1.03
C VAL A 109 -2.69 -12.38 0.99
N ILE A 110 -2.04 -12.34 -0.17
CA ILE A 110 -0.83 -11.56 -0.42
C ILE A 110 -1.12 -10.58 -1.54
N ASP A 111 -1.36 -9.31 -1.18
CA ASP A 111 -1.60 -8.23 -2.16
C ASP A 111 -0.30 -7.56 -2.59
N GLU A 112 -0.35 -6.86 -3.72
CA GLU A 112 0.79 -6.22 -4.40
C GLU A 112 1.92 -7.22 -4.74
N ILE A 113 1.53 -8.40 -5.25
CA ILE A 113 2.43 -9.51 -5.55
C ILE A 113 3.56 -9.14 -6.52
N SER A 114 3.40 -8.08 -7.32
CA SER A 114 4.42 -7.61 -8.25
C SER A 114 5.75 -7.25 -7.58
N MET A 115 5.70 -6.89 -6.30
CA MET A 115 6.87 -6.55 -5.49
C MET A 115 7.47 -7.75 -4.76
N LEU A 116 6.90 -8.95 -4.86
CA LEU A 116 7.42 -10.16 -4.26
C LEU A 116 8.47 -10.80 -5.17
N THR A 117 9.64 -11.14 -4.59
CA THR A 117 10.68 -11.88 -5.31
C THR A 117 10.43 -13.38 -5.29
N ALA A 118 10.93 -14.10 -6.31
CA ALA A 118 10.92 -15.57 -6.32
C ALA A 118 11.60 -16.16 -5.08
N GLU A 119 12.74 -15.61 -4.67
CA GLU A 119 13.47 -16.04 -3.48
C GLU A 119 12.61 -15.95 -2.21
N LEU A 120 11.90 -14.82 -2.02
CA LEU A 120 11.06 -14.66 -0.82
C LEU A 120 9.84 -15.59 -0.87
N LEU A 121 9.24 -15.82 -2.04
CA LEU A 121 8.14 -16.78 -2.22
C LEU A 121 8.58 -18.20 -1.83
N GLU A 122 9.76 -18.63 -2.29
CA GLU A 122 10.33 -19.94 -1.98
C GLU A 122 10.65 -20.08 -0.49
N LYS A 123 11.24 -19.05 0.13
CA LYS A 123 11.51 -19.02 1.59
C LYS A 123 10.21 -19.14 2.40
N LEU A 124 9.17 -18.39 2.03
CA LEU A 124 7.87 -18.45 2.71
C LEU A 124 7.22 -19.82 2.57
N ASN A 125 7.32 -20.43 1.40
CA ASN A 125 6.84 -21.80 1.18
C ASN A 125 7.52 -22.79 2.13
N GLU A 126 8.84 -22.77 2.21
CA GLU A 126 9.62 -23.66 3.09
C GLU A 126 9.31 -23.40 4.57
N ILE A 127 9.21 -22.13 4.98
CA ILE A 127 8.81 -21.78 6.35
C ILE A 127 7.43 -22.36 6.67
N GLY A 128 6.44 -22.21 5.79
CA GLY A 128 5.10 -22.74 5.97
C GLY A 128 5.12 -24.26 6.15
N GLN A 129 5.84 -24.97 5.30
CA GLN A 129 6.00 -26.44 5.38
C GLN A 129 6.61 -26.88 6.72
N ARG A 130 7.64 -26.20 7.19
CA ARG A 130 8.31 -26.51 8.48
C ARG A 130 7.44 -26.14 9.68
N MET A 131 6.77 -24.98 9.66
CA MET A 131 5.92 -24.53 10.77
C MET A 131 4.69 -25.41 10.97
N ARG A 132 4.14 -25.95 9.89
CA ARG A 132 2.95 -26.83 9.89
C ARG A 132 3.29 -28.31 9.82
N LYS A 133 4.58 -28.65 9.69
CA LYS A 133 5.08 -30.03 9.52
C LYS A 133 4.38 -30.78 8.36
N CYS A 134 4.11 -30.06 7.29
CA CYS A 134 3.44 -30.60 6.09
C CYS A 134 4.26 -30.25 4.85
N PHE A 135 5.12 -31.16 4.42
CA PHE A 135 6.06 -30.96 3.32
C PHE A 135 5.46 -31.32 1.94
N SER A 136 4.34 -32.03 1.93
CA SER A 136 3.67 -32.47 0.69
C SER A 136 2.79 -31.40 0.05
N LYS A 137 2.51 -30.30 0.77
CA LYS A 137 1.66 -29.21 0.29
C LYS A 137 2.40 -27.88 0.29
N PRO A 138 2.19 -27.01 -0.72
CA PRO A 138 2.69 -25.64 -0.70
C PRO A 138 2.27 -24.94 0.58
N PHE A 139 3.17 -24.09 1.12
CA PHE A 139 2.96 -23.33 2.35
C PHE A 139 2.50 -24.17 3.56
N GLY A 140 2.79 -25.47 3.56
CA GLY A 140 2.33 -26.37 4.61
C GLY A 140 0.83 -26.55 4.63
N GLY A 141 0.14 -26.33 3.50
CA GLY A 141 -1.30 -26.44 3.35
C GLY A 141 -2.09 -25.19 3.76
N ILE A 142 -1.44 -24.03 3.90
CA ILE A 142 -2.14 -22.73 3.91
C ILE A 142 -2.62 -22.47 2.48
N GLN A 143 -3.91 -22.20 2.33
CA GLN A 143 -4.47 -21.78 1.04
C GLN A 143 -4.03 -20.35 0.72
N LEU A 144 -3.78 -20.04 -0.57
CA LEU A 144 -3.25 -18.73 -1.00
C LEU A 144 -4.19 -18.03 -1.96
N LEU A 145 -4.36 -16.72 -1.74
CA LEU A 145 -4.84 -15.78 -2.72
C LEU A 145 -3.71 -14.76 -2.98
N LEU A 146 -3.02 -14.92 -4.10
CA LEU A 146 -2.01 -14.00 -4.58
C LEU A 146 -2.69 -12.92 -5.42
N VAL A 147 -2.44 -11.64 -5.12
CA VAL A 147 -3.18 -10.54 -5.75
C VAL A 147 -2.22 -9.48 -6.28
N GLY A 148 -2.46 -9.00 -7.49
CA GLY A 148 -1.71 -7.88 -8.04
C GLY A 148 -1.63 -7.87 -9.56
N ASP A 149 -0.76 -7.02 -10.07
CA ASP A 149 -0.52 -6.81 -11.50
C ASP A 149 0.98 -6.69 -11.73
N PHE A 150 1.61 -7.67 -12.37
CA PHE A 150 3.05 -7.65 -12.62
C PHE A 150 3.49 -6.55 -13.59
N TYR A 151 2.56 -5.92 -14.32
CA TYR A 151 2.83 -4.71 -15.08
C TYR A 151 3.01 -3.46 -14.22
N GLN A 152 2.70 -3.53 -12.91
CA GLN A 152 3.00 -2.46 -11.96
C GLN A 152 4.46 -2.54 -11.50
N LEU A 153 4.79 -1.87 -10.37
CA LEU A 153 6.17 -1.78 -9.91
C LEU A 153 6.75 -3.16 -9.57
N PRO A 154 7.96 -3.45 -10.06
CA PRO A 154 8.66 -4.70 -9.77
C PRO A 154 9.23 -4.72 -8.34
N PRO A 155 9.80 -5.86 -7.91
CA PRO A 155 10.55 -5.94 -6.67
C PRO A 155 11.74 -4.97 -6.68
N ILE A 156 12.05 -4.37 -5.52
CA ILE A 156 13.21 -3.47 -5.39
C ILE A 156 14.50 -4.31 -5.40
N ALA A 157 15.27 -4.20 -6.47
CA ALA A 157 16.57 -4.82 -6.60
C ALA A 157 17.65 -3.73 -6.58
N LYS A 158 18.51 -3.72 -5.54
CA LYS A 158 19.58 -2.70 -5.42
C LYS A 158 20.76 -2.93 -6.36
N ASP A 159 21.13 -4.18 -6.61
CA ASP A 159 22.34 -4.55 -7.36
C ASP A 159 22.22 -5.90 -8.12
N LYS A 160 21.01 -6.43 -8.25
CA LYS A 160 20.74 -7.72 -8.89
C LYS A 160 19.65 -7.58 -9.94
N ALA A 161 19.63 -8.45 -10.93
CA ALA A 161 18.53 -8.55 -11.86
C ALA A 161 17.21 -8.81 -11.07
N VAL A 162 16.14 -8.14 -11.48
CA VAL A 162 14.81 -8.36 -10.93
C VAL A 162 14.39 -9.80 -11.22
N VAL A 163 13.96 -10.53 -10.18
CA VAL A 163 13.42 -11.88 -10.31
C VAL A 163 12.03 -11.89 -9.69
N PHE A 164 11.01 -11.95 -10.55
CA PHE A 164 9.61 -11.89 -10.14
C PHE A 164 9.17 -13.17 -9.46
N ALA A 165 8.11 -13.12 -8.66
CA ALA A 165 7.56 -14.28 -7.98
C ALA A 165 7.15 -15.41 -8.94
N PHE A 166 6.65 -15.07 -10.15
CA PHE A 166 6.27 -16.05 -11.16
C PHE A 166 7.46 -16.78 -11.82
N GLU A 167 8.69 -16.27 -11.67
CA GLU A 167 9.91 -16.95 -12.11
C GLU A 167 10.37 -18.05 -11.12
N SER A 168 9.74 -18.15 -9.96
CA SER A 168 10.00 -19.25 -9.04
C SER A 168 9.61 -20.59 -9.66
N ARG A 169 10.48 -21.58 -9.49
CA ARG A 169 10.19 -22.97 -9.89
C ARG A 169 8.94 -23.55 -9.22
N LEU A 170 8.55 -22.95 -8.09
CA LEU A 170 7.38 -23.38 -7.34
C LEU A 170 6.09 -22.69 -7.80
N TRP A 171 6.14 -21.69 -8.68
CA TRP A 171 4.96 -20.93 -9.09
C TRP A 171 3.83 -21.81 -9.58
N SER A 172 4.09 -22.68 -10.55
CA SER A 172 3.10 -23.62 -11.12
C SER A 172 2.59 -24.66 -10.13
N THR A 173 3.37 -24.99 -9.09
CA THR A 173 2.96 -25.86 -8.00
C THR A 173 2.09 -25.14 -6.96
N ILE A 174 2.39 -23.87 -6.73
CA ILE A 174 1.70 -23.02 -5.75
C ILE A 174 0.37 -22.52 -6.31
N VAL A 175 0.34 -22.02 -7.54
CA VAL A 175 -0.84 -21.42 -8.18
C VAL A 175 -1.61 -22.47 -8.97
N ASN A 176 -2.85 -22.76 -8.55
CA ASN A 176 -3.72 -23.69 -9.24
C ASN A 176 -4.53 -23.03 -10.35
N GLU A 177 -4.87 -21.75 -10.17
CA GLU A 177 -5.71 -21.02 -11.12
C GLU A 177 -5.31 -19.54 -11.17
N THR A 178 -5.25 -18.99 -12.39
CA THR A 178 -5.04 -17.56 -12.63
C THR A 178 -6.33 -16.97 -13.18
N ILE A 179 -6.84 -15.92 -12.51
CA ILE A 179 -8.08 -15.24 -12.92
C ILE A 179 -7.80 -13.76 -13.09
N GLU A 180 -8.02 -13.25 -14.30
CA GLU A 180 -7.84 -11.83 -14.62
C GLU A 180 -9.18 -11.09 -14.51
N LEU A 181 -9.19 -10.04 -13.68
CA LEU A 181 -10.29 -9.07 -13.62
C LEU A 181 -10.14 -8.07 -14.76
N ARG A 182 -11.13 -7.99 -15.63
CA ARG A 182 -11.09 -7.15 -16.85
C ARG A 182 -11.89 -5.87 -16.72
N THR A 183 -12.97 -5.87 -15.93
CA THR A 183 -13.85 -4.70 -15.78
C THR A 183 -13.19 -3.64 -14.91
N ILE A 184 -12.94 -2.46 -15.49
CA ILE A 184 -12.38 -1.30 -14.77
C ILE A 184 -13.52 -0.52 -14.12
N HIS A 185 -13.49 -0.38 -12.80
CA HIS A 185 -14.50 0.36 -12.02
C HIS A 185 -14.05 1.77 -11.64
N ARG A 186 -12.73 2.00 -11.51
CA ARG A 186 -12.17 3.29 -11.06
C ARG A 186 -12.34 4.39 -12.10
N GLN A 187 -11.98 4.10 -13.34
CA GLN A 187 -12.09 5.01 -14.46
C GLN A 187 -13.34 4.68 -15.27
N LYS A 188 -14.13 5.70 -15.61
CA LYS A 188 -15.36 5.52 -16.39
C LYS A 188 -15.22 5.99 -17.84
N ASP A 189 -14.22 6.81 -18.14
CA ASP A 189 -13.94 7.33 -19.47
C ASP A 189 -13.24 6.25 -20.33
N PRO A 190 -13.86 5.80 -21.44
CA PRO A 190 -13.28 4.79 -22.33
C PRO A 190 -11.95 5.21 -22.95
N VAL A 191 -11.77 6.51 -23.26
CA VAL A 191 -10.51 7.03 -23.80
C VAL A 191 -9.40 6.86 -22.79
N PHE A 192 -9.65 7.22 -21.54
CA PHE A 192 -8.65 7.06 -20.47
C PHE A 192 -8.38 5.60 -20.14
N GLN A 193 -9.40 4.73 -20.20
CA GLN A 193 -9.21 3.28 -20.06
C GLN A 193 -8.30 2.71 -21.18
N GLY A 194 -8.50 3.18 -22.41
CA GLY A 194 -7.64 2.81 -23.53
C GLY A 194 -6.17 3.22 -23.30
N ILE A 195 -5.94 4.48 -22.91
CA ILE A 195 -4.61 4.99 -22.56
C ILE A 195 -3.95 4.16 -21.46
N LEU A 196 -4.71 3.80 -20.41
CA LEU A 196 -4.21 2.96 -19.31
C LEU A 196 -3.85 1.53 -19.78
N GLY A 197 -4.63 0.97 -20.70
CA GLY A 197 -4.33 -0.33 -21.33
C GLY A 197 -3.01 -0.31 -22.12
N GLU A 198 -2.83 0.70 -22.94
CA GLU A 198 -1.60 0.93 -23.70
C GLU A 198 -0.40 1.21 -22.78
N ALA A 199 -0.59 2.07 -21.78
CA ALA A 199 0.45 2.37 -20.77
C ALA A 199 0.87 1.11 -19.99
N ARG A 200 -0.06 0.21 -19.69
CA ARG A 200 0.20 -1.06 -19.01
C ARG A 200 1.09 -1.97 -19.88
N SER A 201 0.82 -2.05 -21.18
CA SER A 201 1.64 -2.85 -22.11
C SER A 201 2.96 -2.20 -22.51
N GLY A 202 3.17 -0.93 -22.15
CA GLY A 202 4.38 -0.19 -22.45
C GLY A 202 4.43 0.41 -23.86
N THR A 203 3.29 0.45 -24.58
CA THR A 203 3.21 0.98 -25.94
C THR A 203 2.06 1.97 -26.05
N LEU A 204 2.39 3.26 -26.29
CA LEU A 204 1.38 4.29 -26.49
C LEU A 204 1.19 4.58 -27.98
N SER A 205 -0.07 4.57 -28.44
CA SER A 205 -0.45 5.07 -29.76
C SER A 205 -0.18 6.58 -29.90
N ALA A 206 -0.12 7.08 -31.12
CA ALA A 206 0.05 8.52 -31.38
C ALA A 206 -1.12 9.33 -30.78
N GLU A 207 -2.32 8.79 -30.84
CA GLU A 207 -3.54 9.37 -30.29
C GLU A 207 -3.45 9.51 -28.76
N SER A 208 -3.06 8.44 -28.06
CA SER A 208 -2.86 8.43 -26.62
C SER A 208 -1.77 9.41 -26.17
N GLN A 209 -0.66 9.47 -26.93
CA GLN A 209 0.39 10.46 -26.68
C GLN A 209 -0.12 11.90 -26.85
N ALA A 210 -0.94 12.18 -27.88
CA ALA A 210 -1.51 13.50 -28.10
C ALA A 210 -2.44 13.92 -26.94
N VAL A 211 -3.27 12.99 -26.45
CA VAL A 211 -4.12 13.23 -25.29
C VAL A 211 -3.30 13.53 -24.04
N LEU A 212 -2.25 12.75 -23.75
CA LEU A 212 -1.38 13.01 -22.58
C LEU A 212 -0.64 14.34 -22.72
N ARG A 213 -0.14 14.69 -23.90
CA ARG A 213 0.49 16.01 -24.15
C ARG A 213 -0.48 17.16 -23.96
N SER A 214 -1.76 17.01 -24.30
CA SER A 214 -2.77 18.04 -24.09
C SER A 214 -3.02 18.33 -22.59
N ARG A 215 -2.59 17.44 -21.70
CA ARG A 215 -2.68 17.63 -20.23
C ARG A 215 -1.46 18.40 -19.65
N MET A 216 -0.49 18.77 -20.49
CA MET A 216 0.65 19.62 -20.12
C MET A 216 0.28 21.09 -20.19
N GLY A 217 0.88 21.88 -19.29
CA GLY A 217 0.72 23.35 -19.30
C GLY A 217 -0.66 23.87 -18.84
N LEU A 218 -1.56 23.00 -18.44
CA LEU A 218 -2.86 23.41 -17.89
C LEU A 218 -2.70 24.12 -16.54
N ASP A 219 -3.58 25.09 -16.27
CA ASP A 219 -3.58 25.79 -14.97
C ASP A 219 -4.12 24.90 -13.86
N TRP A 220 -3.22 24.36 -13.06
CA TRP A 220 -3.52 23.61 -11.84
C TRP A 220 -3.24 24.43 -10.57
N LYS A 221 -2.61 25.60 -10.69
CA LYS A 221 -2.21 26.43 -9.55
C LYS A 221 -3.35 27.20 -8.94
N SER A 222 -4.42 27.46 -9.70
CA SER A 222 -5.63 28.14 -9.25
C SER A 222 -6.49 27.31 -8.28
N HIS A 223 -6.26 26.01 -8.17
CA HIS A 223 -7.00 25.15 -7.24
C HIS A 223 -6.66 25.50 -5.79
N LYS A 224 -7.69 25.65 -4.93
CA LYS A 224 -7.55 25.86 -3.47
C LYS A 224 -6.69 24.75 -2.84
N ILE A 225 -6.97 23.49 -3.19
CA ILE A 225 -6.15 22.33 -2.85
C ILE A 225 -5.50 21.85 -4.14
N ARG A 226 -4.20 22.13 -4.28
CA ARG A 226 -3.46 21.83 -5.50
C ARG A 226 -3.33 20.32 -5.73
N PRO A 227 -3.23 19.87 -7.00
CA PRO A 227 -2.89 18.48 -7.32
C PRO A 227 -1.64 18.04 -6.56
N THR A 228 -1.61 16.78 -6.11
CA THR A 228 -0.38 16.20 -5.58
C THR A 228 0.57 15.91 -6.74
N LEU A 229 1.82 16.37 -6.63
CA LEU A 229 2.86 16.09 -7.59
C LEU A 229 3.37 14.67 -7.36
N LEU A 230 3.31 13.84 -8.40
CA LEU A 230 3.86 12.49 -8.39
C LEU A 230 5.19 12.44 -9.11
N PHE A 231 6.26 12.19 -8.36
CA PHE A 231 7.62 12.12 -8.88
C PHE A 231 8.20 10.71 -8.77
N PRO A 232 9.13 10.35 -9.67
CA PRO A 232 9.84 9.08 -9.62
C PRO A 232 10.74 8.93 -8.38
N LYS A 233 11.40 10.01 -7.93
CA LYS A 233 12.46 9.98 -6.91
C LYS A 233 12.09 10.70 -5.61
N ASN A 234 12.59 10.22 -4.47
CA ASN A 234 12.33 10.81 -3.15
C ASN A 234 12.97 12.20 -2.96
N ALA A 235 14.18 12.44 -3.50
CA ALA A 235 14.89 13.70 -3.29
C ALA A 235 14.11 14.91 -3.82
N GLU A 236 13.47 14.78 -4.98
CA GLU A 236 12.63 15.83 -5.58
C GLU A 236 11.39 16.10 -4.72
N VAL A 237 10.77 15.04 -4.22
CA VAL A 237 9.59 15.14 -3.34
C VAL A 237 9.88 15.87 -2.06
N ASP A 238 10.98 15.54 -1.39
CA ASP A 238 11.36 16.20 -0.13
C ASP A 238 11.70 17.68 -0.37
N MET A 239 12.45 17.99 -1.42
CA MET A 239 12.77 19.37 -1.80
C MET A 239 11.52 20.22 -2.07
N ILE A 240 10.55 19.68 -2.81
CA ILE A 240 9.30 20.40 -3.13
C ILE A 240 8.47 20.63 -1.88
N ASN A 241 8.29 19.60 -1.04
CA ASN A 241 7.53 19.73 0.20
C ASN A 241 8.17 20.75 1.15
N ASP A 242 9.49 20.71 1.32
CA ASP A 242 10.22 21.63 2.19
C ASP A 242 10.19 23.07 1.66
N ALA A 243 10.34 23.26 0.35
CA ALA A 243 10.26 24.57 -0.28
C ALA A 243 8.88 25.21 -0.10
N ASN A 244 7.81 24.44 -0.34
CA ASN A 244 6.44 24.92 -0.15
C ASN A 244 6.13 25.21 1.33
N LEU A 245 6.60 24.36 2.26
CA LEU A 245 6.41 24.59 3.68
C LEU A 245 7.13 25.89 4.14
N LYS A 246 8.36 26.13 3.69
CA LYS A 246 9.14 27.33 3.99
C LYS A 246 8.54 28.61 3.41
N ALA A 247 7.78 28.50 2.30
CA ALA A 247 7.10 29.63 1.68
C ALA A 247 5.85 30.09 2.46
N LEU A 248 5.32 29.25 3.34
CA LEU A 248 4.20 29.61 4.20
C LEU A 248 4.63 30.56 5.31
N LYS A 249 3.73 31.48 5.67
CA LYS A 249 3.92 32.43 6.77
C LYS A 249 3.11 31.96 7.98
N GLY A 250 3.65 32.11 9.19
CA GLY A 250 2.97 31.75 10.42
C GLY A 250 3.87 31.04 11.42
N LEU A 251 3.27 30.60 12.53
CA LEU A 251 3.97 29.82 13.55
C LEU A 251 3.98 28.34 13.17
N PRO A 252 5.15 27.68 13.15
CA PRO A 252 5.22 26.26 12.89
C PRO A 252 4.79 25.46 14.13
N HIS A 253 3.97 24.43 13.91
CA HIS A 253 3.59 23.44 14.90
C HIS A 253 4.30 22.13 14.57
N THR A 254 5.10 21.63 15.50
CA THR A 254 5.94 20.45 15.29
C THR A 254 5.51 19.32 16.21
N TYR A 255 5.16 18.19 15.61
CA TYR A 255 4.71 16.98 16.29
C TYR A 255 5.79 15.91 16.20
N LYS A 256 6.23 15.41 17.35
CA LYS A 256 7.20 14.32 17.44
C LYS A 256 6.49 13.04 17.80
N VAL A 257 6.91 11.95 17.15
CA VAL A 257 6.37 10.61 17.46
C VAL A 257 6.66 10.26 18.91
N GLN A 258 5.66 9.76 19.61
CA GLN A 258 5.73 9.40 21.02
C GLN A 258 5.37 7.93 21.24
N HIS A 259 5.75 7.37 22.39
CA HIS A 259 5.18 6.13 22.87
C HIS A 259 3.85 6.41 23.58
N ALA A 260 2.85 5.58 23.29
CA ALA A 260 1.58 5.59 23.99
C ALA A 260 1.30 4.19 24.54
N TYR A 261 0.64 4.14 25.70
CA TYR A 261 0.31 2.90 26.39
C TYR A 261 -1.20 2.73 26.45
N GLY A 262 -1.69 1.51 26.24
CA GLY A 262 -3.09 1.16 26.47
C GLY A 262 -3.43 1.19 27.97
N SER A 263 -4.74 1.25 28.28
CA SER A 263 -5.28 1.29 29.65
C SER A 263 -5.07 0.01 30.47
N ALA A 264 -4.59 -1.06 29.88
CA ALA A 264 -4.28 -2.30 30.57
C ALA A 264 -2.92 -2.18 31.26
N LYS A 265 -2.85 -2.41 32.56
CA LYS A 265 -1.76 -2.71 33.52
C LYS A 265 -0.37 -3.10 32.98
N ILE A 266 0.01 -2.63 31.82
CA ILE A 266 1.23 -2.92 31.13
C ILE A 266 2.01 -1.64 31.05
N ALA A 267 2.76 -1.35 32.01
CA ALA A 267 3.98 -0.67 31.69
C ALA A 267 4.98 -1.08 32.75
N ASP A 268 5.50 -2.22 32.54
CA ASP A 268 6.89 -2.39 32.97
C ASP A 268 7.68 -1.41 32.09
N LYS A 269 7.76 -0.15 32.54
CA LYS A 269 8.51 0.93 31.88
C LYS A 269 9.97 0.54 31.70
N THR A 270 10.45 -0.49 32.40
CA THR A 270 11.81 -1.03 32.28
C THR A 270 12.02 -1.76 30.95
N LYS A 271 10.97 -2.29 30.31
CA LYS A 271 11.09 -2.92 28.97
C LYS A 271 11.38 -1.93 27.85
N ILE A 272 11.14 -0.64 28.04
CA ILE A 272 11.43 0.40 27.04
C ILE A 272 12.95 0.58 26.84
N LEU A 273 13.75 0.23 27.84
CA LEU A 273 15.22 0.28 27.77
C LEU A 273 15.83 -1.03 27.27
N ASP A 274 15.00 -2.04 26.93
CA ASP A 274 15.48 -3.28 26.32
C ASP A 274 16.03 -2.99 24.91
N PRO A 275 17.30 -3.34 24.62
CA PRO A 275 17.89 -3.18 23.29
C PRO A 275 17.08 -3.85 22.18
N ALA A 276 16.41 -4.97 22.44
CA ALA A 276 15.55 -5.65 21.47
C ALA A 276 14.30 -4.82 21.16
N PHE A 277 13.67 -4.23 22.18
CA PHE A 277 12.54 -3.32 22.00
C PHE A 277 12.96 -2.08 21.18
N MET A 278 14.07 -1.43 21.54
CA MET A 278 14.58 -0.26 20.83
C MET A 278 14.89 -0.57 19.36
N LYS A 279 15.42 -1.75 19.06
CA LYS A 279 15.65 -2.22 17.68
C LYS A 279 14.34 -2.40 16.92
N THR A 280 13.31 -2.95 17.56
CA THR A 280 11.97 -3.11 16.96
C THR A 280 11.36 -1.76 16.64
N VAL A 281 11.43 -0.80 17.57
CA VAL A 281 10.96 0.58 17.38
C VAL A 281 11.70 1.26 16.24
N ALA A 282 13.03 1.19 16.21
CA ALA A 282 13.84 1.80 15.15
C ALA A 282 13.53 1.20 13.76
N THR A 283 13.26 -0.10 13.70
CA THR A 283 12.83 -0.77 12.47
C THR A 283 11.44 -0.28 12.05
N MET A 284 10.50 -0.22 12.99
CA MET A 284 9.16 0.28 12.75
C MET A 284 9.17 1.74 12.29
N ASP A 285 9.91 2.62 12.95
CA ASP A 285 9.99 4.05 12.59
C ASP A 285 10.61 4.25 11.21
N ARG A 286 11.58 3.42 10.82
CA ARG A 286 12.19 3.48 9.48
C ARG A 286 11.22 3.08 8.38
N ASP A 287 10.42 2.04 8.63
CA ASP A 287 9.52 1.43 7.64
C ASP A 287 8.09 1.99 7.75
N ALA A 288 7.84 2.89 8.71
CA ALA A 288 6.55 3.51 8.96
C ALA A 288 6.13 4.50 7.87
N MET A 289 4.82 4.67 7.74
CA MET A 289 4.25 5.73 6.91
C MET A 289 4.34 7.11 7.55
N TYR A 290 4.31 7.18 8.88
CA TYR A 290 4.53 8.44 9.60
C TYR A 290 6.01 8.83 9.57
N ARG A 291 6.27 10.13 9.69
CA ARG A 291 7.62 10.64 9.96
C ARG A 291 7.83 10.76 11.47
N PRO A 292 9.07 10.56 11.97
CA PRO A 292 9.39 10.77 13.39
C PRO A 292 9.05 12.18 13.87
N GLU A 293 9.15 13.15 12.95
CA GLU A 293 8.79 14.54 13.19
C GLU A 293 7.98 15.08 12.00
N VAL A 294 6.89 15.80 12.30
CA VAL A 294 6.02 16.44 11.30
C VAL A 294 5.84 17.90 11.71
N THR A 295 6.26 18.82 10.86
CA THR A 295 6.04 20.26 11.04
C THR A 295 4.95 20.72 10.09
N LEU A 296 3.94 21.42 10.64
CA LEU A 296 2.78 21.93 9.92
C LEU A 296 2.62 23.44 10.20
N LEU A 297 2.11 24.14 9.17
CA LEU A 297 1.69 25.53 9.26
C LEU A 297 0.28 25.65 8.67
N VAL A 298 -0.42 26.72 9.02
CA VAL A 298 -1.67 27.07 8.31
C VAL A 298 -1.37 27.25 6.83
N GLY A 299 -2.20 26.66 5.97
CA GLY A 299 -1.98 26.59 4.51
C GLY A 299 -1.16 25.37 4.06
N ALA A 300 -0.61 24.58 4.98
CA ALA A 300 0.11 23.36 4.60
C ALA A 300 -0.83 22.35 3.93
N GLN A 301 -0.45 21.92 2.73
CA GLN A 301 -1.16 20.86 2.03
C GLN A 301 -0.74 19.49 2.58
N VAL A 302 -1.72 18.72 3.03
CA VAL A 302 -1.49 17.47 3.76
C VAL A 302 -2.32 16.32 3.18
N MET A 303 -1.90 15.11 3.52
CA MET A 303 -2.60 13.88 3.17
C MET A 303 -2.67 12.97 4.41
N LEU A 304 -3.81 12.34 4.63
CA LEU A 304 -3.95 11.28 5.62
C LEU A 304 -3.09 10.06 5.26
N ILE A 305 -2.45 9.51 6.28
CA ILE A 305 -1.67 8.26 6.19
C ILE A 305 -2.28 7.11 7.00
N ALA A 306 -3.50 7.31 7.49
CA ALA A 306 -4.31 6.31 8.18
C ALA A 306 -5.79 6.51 7.85
N ASN A 307 -6.60 5.46 8.04
CA ASN A 307 -8.04 5.57 7.94
C ASN A 307 -8.59 6.08 9.27
N LEU A 308 -9.18 7.26 9.27
CA LEU A 308 -9.78 7.87 10.47
C LEU A 308 -11.28 7.57 10.57
N ASP A 309 -12.01 7.75 9.47
CA ASP A 309 -13.46 7.55 9.39
C ASP A 309 -13.83 7.17 7.96
N ILE A 310 -14.05 5.89 7.74
CA ILE A 310 -14.32 5.35 6.39
C ILE A 310 -15.67 5.83 5.86
N GLU A 311 -16.67 5.94 6.74
CA GLU A 311 -18.03 6.35 6.37
C GLU A 311 -18.06 7.80 5.89
N LYS A 312 -17.24 8.66 6.50
CA LYS A 312 -17.06 10.05 6.10
C LYS A 312 -16.02 10.26 4.99
N GLY A 313 -15.43 9.20 4.47
CA GLY A 313 -14.41 9.27 3.43
C GLY A 313 -13.06 9.83 3.90
N LEU A 314 -12.80 9.86 5.21
CA LEU A 314 -11.51 10.23 5.79
C LEU A 314 -10.59 9.01 5.85
N VAL A 315 -10.04 8.66 4.71
CA VAL A 315 -9.23 7.46 4.51
C VAL A 315 -7.79 7.81 4.13
N ASN A 316 -6.91 6.83 4.22
CA ASN A 316 -5.54 6.98 3.73
C ASN A 316 -5.52 7.47 2.27
N GLY A 317 -4.78 8.54 2.01
CA GLY A 317 -4.78 9.23 0.72
C GLY A 317 -5.72 10.44 0.64
N SER A 318 -6.64 10.64 1.60
CA SER A 318 -7.48 11.84 1.65
C SER A 318 -6.64 13.09 1.83
N ARG A 319 -6.81 14.06 0.92
CA ARG A 319 -6.03 15.30 0.89
C ARG A 319 -6.81 16.47 1.46
N GLY A 320 -6.08 17.38 2.09
CA GLY A 320 -6.64 18.59 2.66
C GLY A 320 -5.60 19.68 2.86
N VAL A 321 -6.06 20.80 3.42
CA VAL A 321 -5.21 21.94 3.81
C VAL A 321 -5.41 22.20 5.28
N VAL A 322 -4.33 22.47 5.99
CA VAL A 322 -4.37 22.91 7.39
C VAL A 322 -4.96 24.31 7.45
N THR A 323 -6.10 24.48 8.11
CA THR A 323 -6.80 25.77 8.25
C THR A 323 -6.55 26.42 9.61
N GLY A 324 -6.06 25.66 10.59
CA GLY A 324 -5.78 26.14 11.95
C GLY A 324 -5.26 25.04 12.84
N PHE A 325 -5.16 25.36 14.11
CA PHE A 325 -4.82 24.41 15.18
C PHE A 325 -5.80 24.62 16.34
N THR A 326 -6.09 23.54 17.07
CA THR A 326 -6.95 23.65 18.26
C THR A 326 -6.22 24.41 19.36
N GLU A 327 -6.97 25.14 20.18
CA GLU A 327 -6.39 25.75 21.38
C GLU A 327 -6.04 24.69 22.41
N LYS A 328 -4.91 24.87 23.10
CA LYS A 328 -4.57 24.10 24.29
C LYS A 328 -5.58 24.43 25.38
N THR A 329 -6.46 23.52 25.71
CA THR A 329 -7.28 23.64 26.91
C THR A 329 -6.54 23.01 28.10
N ALA A 330 -6.55 23.69 29.23
CA ALA A 330 -5.85 23.26 30.45
C ALA A 330 -6.28 21.87 30.99
N ASP A 331 -7.44 21.39 30.55
CA ASP A 331 -8.02 20.10 30.96
C ASP A 331 -7.68 18.90 30.07
N LYS A 332 -6.91 19.11 28.98
CA LYS A 332 -6.48 18.02 28.11
C LYS A 332 -4.95 17.96 28.07
N ASP A 333 -4.40 16.86 28.53
CA ASP A 333 -2.98 16.48 28.38
C ASP A 333 -2.55 16.35 26.90
N GLU A 334 -3.49 16.49 25.96
CA GLU A 334 -3.26 16.48 24.51
C GLU A 334 -2.96 17.92 24.06
N GLY A 335 -1.75 18.09 23.49
CA GLY A 335 -1.35 19.37 22.86
C GLY A 335 -2.31 19.77 21.74
N ASP A 336 -2.10 20.97 21.18
CA ASP A 336 -2.79 21.44 20.00
C ASP A 336 -2.71 20.42 18.85
N VAL A 337 -3.81 20.26 18.11
CA VAL A 337 -3.86 19.38 16.95
C VAL A 337 -4.26 20.17 15.70
N PRO A 338 -3.79 19.79 14.50
CA PRO A 338 -4.12 20.49 13.27
C PRO A 338 -5.60 20.31 12.91
N ILE A 339 -6.24 21.39 12.48
CA ILE A 339 -7.58 21.40 11.88
C ILE A 339 -7.37 21.38 10.37
N VAL A 340 -7.94 20.37 9.70
CA VAL A 340 -7.75 20.15 8.26
C VAL A 340 -9.08 20.23 7.54
N GLU A 341 -9.14 21.06 6.51
CA GLU A 341 -10.22 21.09 5.53
C GLU A 341 -9.88 20.12 4.39
N PHE A 342 -10.65 19.05 4.27
CA PHE A 342 -10.46 18.02 3.26
C PHE A 342 -11.20 18.32 1.96
N LEU A 343 -10.77 17.68 0.86
CA LEU A 343 -11.39 17.83 -0.47
C LEU A 343 -12.89 17.47 -0.52
N ASN A 344 -13.34 16.61 0.38
CA ASN A 344 -14.77 16.26 0.49
C ASN A 344 -15.60 17.30 1.25
N GLY A 345 -15.02 18.46 1.58
CA GLY A 345 -15.68 19.56 2.27
C GLY A 345 -15.70 19.47 3.79
N LEU A 346 -15.23 18.36 4.37
CA LEU A 346 -15.17 18.21 5.82
C LEU A 346 -13.99 18.97 6.41
N THR A 347 -14.25 19.72 7.48
CA THR A 347 -13.21 20.36 8.30
C THR A 347 -13.21 19.74 9.69
N VAL A 348 -12.15 19.06 10.03
CA VAL A 348 -12.04 18.31 11.30
C VAL A 348 -10.67 18.46 11.96
N PRO A 349 -10.61 18.42 13.31
CA PRO A 349 -9.35 18.27 14.02
C PRO A 349 -8.81 16.86 13.77
N VAL A 350 -7.51 16.78 13.47
CA VAL A 350 -6.83 15.49 13.20
C VAL A 350 -6.01 15.12 14.42
N ASN A 351 -6.56 14.20 15.21
CA ASN A 351 -5.93 13.71 16.43
C ASN A 351 -4.78 12.73 16.13
N PRO A 352 -3.83 12.55 17.07
CA PRO A 352 -2.78 11.55 16.95
C PRO A 352 -3.35 10.14 16.79
N HIS A 353 -2.80 9.40 15.82
CA HIS A 353 -3.14 8.01 15.56
C HIS A 353 -2.14 7.09 16.26
N ARG A 354 -2.62 5.92 16.69
CA ARG A 354 -1.83 4.91 17.40
C ARG A 354 -1.52 3.72 16.51
N TRP A 355 -0.24 3.49 16.26
CA TRP A 355 0.25 2.29 15.58
C TRP A 355 0.82 1.32 16.60
N GLU A 356 0.27 0.11 16.68
CA GLU A 356 0.73 -0.91 17.62
C GLU A 356 2.16 -1.35 17.28
N ILE A 357 3.04 -1.42 18.30
CA ILE A 357 4.41 -1.89 18.11
C ILE A 357 4.39 -3.41 18.01
N GLU A 358 4.94 -3.94 16.93
CA GLU A 358 4.97 -5.36 16.67
C GLU A 358 5.61 -6.16 17.82
N GLY A 359 4.91 -7.21 18.27
CA GLY A 359 5.37 -8.05 19.40
C GLY A 359 5.15 -7.44 20.78
N HIS A 360 4.63 -6.21 20.90
CA HIS A 360 4.43 -5.50 22.17
C HIS A 360 2.98 -5.02 22.29
N ALA A 361 2.07 -5.96 22.52
CA ALA A 361 0.64 -5.66 22.67
C ALA A 361 0.39 -4.58 23.72
N GLY A 362 -0.42 -3.57 23.37
CA GLY A 362 -0.74 -2.45 24.25
C GLY A 362 0.31 -1.35 24.32
N VAL A 363 1.38 -1.45 23.53
CA VAL A 363 2.37 -0.38 23.34
C VAL A 363 2.28 0.14 21.90
N TYR A 364 2.20 1.44 21.74
CA TYR A 364 1.94 2.09 20.48
C TYR A 364 2.97 3.17 20.19
N ARG A 365 3.24 3.40 18.90
CA ARG A 365 3.79 4.66 18.40
C ARG A 365 2.63 5.58 18.09
N CYS A 366 2.70 6.81 18.56
CA CYS A 366 1.65 7.81 18.41
C CYS A 366 2.19 9.03 17.68
N GLN A 367 1.53 9.41 16.59
CA GLN A 367 1.88 10.56 15.76
C GLN A 367 0.64 11.12 15.08
N ILE A 368 0.66 12.39 14.68
CA ILE A 368 -0.34 12.96 13.79
C ILE A 368 -0.31 12.18 12.47
N PRO A 369 -1.46 11.60 12.02
CA PRO A 369 -1.52 10.77 10.82
C PRO A 369 -1.56 11.60 9.52
N LEU A 370 -0.71 12.61 9.45
CA LEU A 370 -0.58 13.51 8.31
C LEU A 370 0.85 13.50 7.77
N ARG A 371 0.96 13.69 6.47
CA ARG A 371 2.21 14.04 5.81
C ARG A 371 1.98 15.22 4.88
N LEU A 372 3.03 15.99 4.59
CA LEU A 372 2.99 16.99 3.54
C LEU A 372 2.66 16.33 2.19
N ALA A 373 1.80 16.97 1.42
CA ALA A 373 1.20 16.37 0.22
C ALA A 373 1.21 17.31 -1.00
N TRP A 374 2.13 18.24 -1.06
CA TRP A 374 2.42 18.94 -2.33
C TRP A 374 3.05 17.98 -3.32
N ALA A 375 3.95 17.10 -2.85
CA ALA A 375 4.54 16.06 -3.66
C ALA A 375 4.60 14.71 -2.93
N CYS A 376 4.57 13.63 -3.69
CA CYS A 376 4.80 12.29 -3.19
C CYS A 376 5.44 11.40 -4.27
N THR A 377 6.12 10.32 -3.90
CA THR A 377 6.68 9.41 -4.90
C THR A 377 5.61 8.48 -5.46
N ILE A 378 5.79 8.09 -6.73
CA ILE A 378 4.91 7.13 -7.40
C ILE A 378 4.81 5.82 -6.61
N HIS A 379 5.93 5.35 -6.03
CA HIS A 379 5.95 4.14 -5.18
C HIS A 379 5.03 4.26 -3.96
N LYS A 380 5.03 5.42 -3.28
CA LYS A 380 4.17 5.65 -2.11
C LYS A 380 2.71 5.90 -2.48
N ALA A 381 2.43 6.21 -3.74
CA ALA A 381 1.08 6.35 -4.28
C ALA A 381 0.49 5.03 -4.80
N GLN A 382 1.29 3.94 -4.89
CA GLN A 382 0.80 2.64 -5.32
C GLN A 382 -0.33 2.16 -4.40
N GLY A 383 -1.39 1.58 -4.98
CA GLY A 383 -2.61 1.20 -4.26
C GLY A 383 -3.57 2.37 -3.99
N ALA A 384 -3.09 3.59 -3.76
CA ALA A 384 -3.94 4.75 -3.48
C ALA A 384 -4.71 5.24 -4.72
N THR A 385 -5.82 5.94 -4.48
CA THR A 385 -6.56 6.69 -5.50
C THR A 385 -6.47 8.18 -5.17
N LEU A 386 -6.08 9.00 -6.14
CA LEU A 386 -5.96 10.43 -5.98
C LEU A 386 -7.11 11.13 -6.72
N ASP A 387 -7.67 12.17 -6.08
CA ASP A 387 -8.71 12.96 -6.71
C ASP A 387 -8.17 13.79 -7.87
N CYS A 388 -6.91 14.23 -7.75
CA CYS A 388 -6.22 15.03 -8.76
C CYS A 388 -4.69 14.86 -8.58
N ALA A 389 -3.96 14.75 -9.69
CA ALA A 389 -2.50 14.64 -9.66
C ALA A 389 -1.83 15.39 -10.80
N LEU A 390 -0.65 15.96 -10.52
CA LEU A 390 0.31 16.43 -11.50
C LEU A 390 1.45 15.40 -11.56
N ILE A 391 1.60 14.72 -12.70
CA ILE A 391 2.49 13.55 -12.81
C ILE A 391 3.71 13.88 -13.66
N ASP A 392 4.89 13.51 -13.18
CA ASP A 392 6.11 13.45 -13.97
C ASP A 392 6.22 12.04 -14.58
N ILE A 393 5.99 11.97 -15.89
CA ILE A 393 6.15 10.79 -16.75
C ILE A 393 7.12 11.10 -17.89
N GLY A 394 8.12 11.89 -17.59
CA GLY A 394 9.22 12.28 -18.46
C GLY A 394 10.44 11.35 -18.35
N GLU A 395 11.59 11.90 -18.65
CA GLU A 395 12.86 11.16 -18.68
C GLU A 395 13.33 10.69 -17.28
N ASN A 396 12.79 11.27 -16.21
CA ASN A 396 13.10 10.89 -14.84
C ASN A 396 12.55 9.52 -14.41
N VAL A 397 11.61 8.96 -15.19
CA VAL A 397 11.07 7.62 -14.96
C VAL A 397 12.14 6.57 -15.22
N PHE A 398 12.52 5.85 -14.19
CA PHE A 398 13.62 4.89 -14.24
C PHE A 398 13.19 3.42 -14.17
N GLU A 399 12.01 3.14 -13.57
CA GLU A 399 11.56 1.78 -13.29
C GLU A 399 10.46 1.32 -14.24
N TYR A 400 10.39 0.01 -14.50
CA TYR A 400 9.31 -0.61 -15.25
C TYR A 400 7.95 -0.37 -14.56
N GLY A 401 6.90 -0.15 -15.36
CA GLY A 401 5.54 0.07 -14.86
C GLY A 401 5.31 1.38 -14.10
N GLN A 402 6.35 2.18 -13.83
CA GLN A 402 6.26 3.36 -12.99
C GLN A 402 5.32 4.43 -13.59
N ALA A 403 5.41 4.70 -14.89
CA ALA A 403 4.51 5.64 -15.57
C ALA A 403 3.07 5.14 -15.57
N TYR A 404 2.84 3.85 -15.82
CA TYR A 404 1.52 3.23 -15.74
C TYR A 404 0.92 3.34 -14.32
N VAL A 405 1.71 3.05 -13.29
CA VAL A 405 1.26 3.21 -11.89
C VAL A 405 0.85 4.65 -11.63
N ALA A 406 1.62 5.64 -12.05
CA ALA A 406 1.31 7.06 -11.86
C ALA A 406 -0.02 7.43 -12.52
N LEU A 407 -0.22 7.11 -13.80
CA LEU A 407 -1.46 7.38 -14.54
C LEU A 407 -2.67 6.70 -13.89
N SER A 408 -2.53 5.45 -13.46
CA SER A 408 -3.63 4.70 -12.87
C SER A 408 -4.11 5.22 -11.51
N ARG A 409 -3.46 6.24 -10.93
CA ARG A 409 -3.84 6.81 -9.63
C ARG A 409 -5.05 7.74 -9.71
N VAL A 410 -5.26 8.43 -10.82
CA VAL A 410 -6.40 9.36 -10.99
C VAL A 410 -7.63 8.68 -11.59
N LYS A 411 -8.80 9.28 -11.35
CA LYS A 411 -10.09 8.72 -11.77
C LYS A 411 -10.49 9.11 -13.19
N SER A 412 -9.99 10.26 -13.67
CA SER A 412 -10.37 10.79 -14.99
C SER A 412 -9.28 11.64 -15.61
N LEU A 413 -9.38 11.91 -16.91
CA LEU A 413 -8.48 12.82 -17.62
C LEU A 413 -8.55 14.26 -17.10
N GLU A 414 -9.72 14.72 -16.64
CA GLU A 414 -9.88 16.07 -16.07
C GLU A 414 -9.07 16.24 -14.79
N SER A 415 -8.89 15.16 -14.05
CA SER A 415 -8.11 15.13 -12.82
C SER A 415 -6.61 14.93 -13.05
N LEU A 416 -6.21 14.71 -14.29
CA LEU A 416 -4.83 14.45 -14.71
C LEU A 416 -4.18 15.74 -15.22
N TYR A 417 -3.06 16.10 -14.60
CA TYR A 417 -2.12 17.09 -15.10
C TYR A 417 -0.77 16.40 -15.36
N VAL A 418 -0.09 16.78 -16.43
CA VAL A 418 1.21 16.20 -16.78
C VAL A 418 2.27 17.28 -16.65
N HIS A 419 3.30 17.00 -15.85
CA HIS A 419 4.44 17.89 -15.63
C HIS A 419 5.44 17.76 -16.76
N ASP A 420 5.87 16.53 -17.02
CA ASP A 420 6.76 16.16 -18.13
C ASP A 420 6.30 14.83 -18.71
N PHE A 421 6.58 14.64 -20.01
CA PHE A 421 6.10 13.49 -20.78
C PHE A 421 7.17 12.98 -21.76
N SER A 422 7.49 11.70 -21.65
CA SER A 422 8.29 10.97 -22.63
C SER A 422 7.62 9.63 -22.96
N PRO A 423 7.42 9.28 -24.24
CA PRO A 423 6.96 7.94 -24.61
C PRO A 423 7.88 6.83 -24.08
N LEU A 424 9.17 7.12 -23.92
CA LEU A 424 10.18 6.17 -23.40
C LEU A 424 10.02 5.88 -21.89
N ALA A 425 9.20 6.67 -21.19
CA ALA A 425 8.86 6.40 -19.77
C ALA A 425 7.95 5.16 -19.63
N PHE A 426 7.23 4.80 -20.70
CA PHE A 426 6.33 3.66 -20.74
C PHE A 426 7.09 2.41 -21.16
N LYS A 427 7.56 1.69 -20.18
CA LYS A 427 8.36 0.47 -20.39
C LYS A 427 7.85 -0.67 -19.55
N THR A 428 7.78 -1.83 -20.18
CA THR A 428 7.37 -3.09 -19.56
C THR A 428 8.53 -4.07 -19.60
N HIS A 429 8.68 -4.86 -18.57
CA HIS A 429 9.71 -5.90 -18.55
C HIS A 429 9.30 -7.07 -19.46
N THR A 430 10.19 -7.53 -20.34
CA THR A 430 9.92 -8.58 -21.34
C THR A 430 9.36 -9.86 -20.71
N LYS A 431 9.94 -10.31 -19.61
CA LYS A 431 9.44 -11.49 -18.88
C LYS A 431 7.99 -11.35 -18.38
N VAL A 432 7.56 -10.11 -18.05
CA VAL A 432 6.17 -9.85 -17.64
C VAL A 432 5.24 -10.01 -18.85
N THR A 433 5.63 -9.50 -20.00
CA THR A 433 4.86 -9.66 -21.24
C THR A 433 4.76 -11.15 -21.61
N GLU A 434 5.87 -11.88 -21.57
CA GLU A 434 5.91 -13.32 -21.83
C GLU A 434 5.00 -14.09 -20.87
N PHE A 435 5.02 -13.76 -19.58
CA PHE A 435 4.19 -14.41 -18.56
C PHE A 435 2.68 -14.25 -18.78
N TYR A 436 2.23 -13.11 -19.31
CA TYR A 436 0.81 -12.88 -19.57
C TYR A 436 0.33 -13.33 -20.95
N VAL A 437 1.24 -13.56 -21.91
CA VAL A 437 0.91 -14.01 -23.28
C VAL A 437 0.99 -15.52 -23.40
N GLY A 438 1.85 -16.17 -22.64
CA GLY A 438 2.04 -17.64 -22.61
C GLY A 438 1.11 -18.30 -21.64
#